data_b253d502efcdb886eb005f77b18c61f8
#
_entry.id   b253d502efcdb886eb005f77b18c61f8
#
_cell.length_a   1.000
_cell.length_b   1.000
_cell.length_c   1.000
_cell.angle_alpha   90.00
_cell.angle_beta   90.00
_cell.angle_gamma   90.00
#
_symmetry.space_group_name_H-M   'P 1'
#
loop_
_entity.id
_entity.type
_entity.pdbx_description
1 polymer ?
#
loop_
_entity_poly.entity_id
_entity_poly.type
_entity_poly.pdbx_seq_one_letter_code
_entity_poly.pdbx_strand_id
1 'polypeptide(L)'
;MDTLLPEVPLLKIFSFLDAFSLLQVCQVNKYWNKVAENDHLWRNLCLEKWSFCHFSYQCLGAPTWKHFFLSQRKRERRMALAQPEDFLYREAAGNLGILEPMAYLSGSSLQMNGREKSILCTVSSKRMLYAWDVQEGIMIWSSPVQRSSIRLLETLPQMHLAFTVDLEGTVKVWNCRDEDALATLTVPKACFSLEAFLTKDGPFLMVGNSEGDIYTLTVPELRSISKVNAFKYSVDLLHGSPNKRWVFASGAHQHILPKVFYAKCLLRPSEGKIPLSVSLPFSSCCRASWAPKRYNRITLMFRRASFRKTGFTTFDLTIERIGGETVIQAHQVASFLLPVHMESPIWMGVSDANMIIFESGSRLFLFTINGLLLQQFDDHQRSICNLWVDSLHVLTTSMDNYLHMYMWEEEGRYPYLRSCCHLEHRRDDSTPSCYVSKALCDNVSIVCVVSRSRESSILVMYSLNM
;
A
#
# COMPACT_ATOMS: atom_id res chain seq x y z
N MET A 1 -37.44 21.22 34.41
CA MET A 1 -37.07 19.78 34.34
C MET A 1 -36.31 19.60 33.03
N ASP A 2 -34.99 19.64 33.10
CA ASP A 2 -34.17 19.35 31.89
C ASP A 2 -34.27 17.85 31.62
N THR A 3 -35.10 17.50 30.66
CA THR A 3 -35.19 16.11 30.15
C THR A 3 -33.90 15.78 29.41
N LEU A 4 -32.89 15.35 30.18
CA LEU A 4 -31.67 14.80 29.61
C LEU A 4 -32.02 13.55 28.80
N LEU A 5 -31.66 13.51 27.52
CA LEU A 5 -31.80 12.31 26.71
C LEU A 5 -31.06 11.16 27.37
N PRO A 6 -31.64 9.95 27.43
CA PRO A 6 -30.96 8.77 27.93
C PRO A 6 -29.67 8.48 27.16
N GLU A 7 -28.72 7.79 27.81
CA GLU A 7 -27.38 7.51 27.23
C GLU A 7 -27.43 6.76 25.89
N VAL A 8 -28.29 5.75 25.76
CA VAL A 8 -28.38 4.91 24.55
C VAL A 8 -28.84 5.70 23.32
N PRO A 9 -29.95 6.48 23.35
CA PRO A 9 -30.32 7.36 22.24
C PRO A 9 -29.23 8.39 21.91
N LEU A 10 -28.55 8.95 22.94
CA LEU A 10 -27.51 9.94 22.73
C LEU A 10 -26.28 9.34 22.05
N LEU A 11 -25.84 8.15 22.45
CA LEU A 11 -24.79 7.39 21.78
C LEU A 11 -25.13 7.14 20.31
N LYS A 12 -26.38 6.79 20.02
CA LYS A 12 -26.84 6.58 18.65
C LYS A 12 -26.75 7.87 17.82
N ILE A 13 -27.14 9.01 18.39
CA ILE A 13 -26.99 10.31 17.73
C ILE A 13 -25.52 10.63 17.49
N PHE A 14 -24.67 10.44 18.51
CA PHE A 14 -23.24 10.73 18.42
C PHE A 14 -22.50 9.80 17.44
N SER A 15 -23.02 8.61 17.17
CA SER A 15 -22.42 7.71 16.17
C SER A 15 -22.51 8.22 14.72
N PHE A 16 -23.28 9.28 14.45
CA PHE A 16 -23.36 9.94 13.15
C PHE A 16 -22.47 11.18 13.04
N LEU A 17 -21.80 11.57 14.14
CA LEU A 17 -20.95 12.74 14.17
C LEU A 17 -19.51 12.40 13.70
N ASP A 18 -18.90 13.34 13.00
CA ASP A 18 -17.47 13.29 12.74
C ASP A 18 -16.64 13.60 14.01
N ALA A 19 -15.35 13.40 13.94
CA ALA A 19 -14.47 13.61 15.09
C ALA A 19 -14.45 15.05 15.61
N PHE A 20 -14.59 16.03 14.71
CA PHE A 20 -14.59 17.44 15.10
C PHE A 20 -15.89 17.78 15.86
N SER A 21 -17.02 17.42 15.31
CA SER A 21 -18.35 17.60 15.96
C SER A 21 -18.43 16.85 17.31
N LEU A 22 -17.83 15.66 17.39
CA LEU A 22 -17.78 14.88 18.62
C LEU A 22 -16.93 15.56 19.68
N LEU A 23 -15.81 16.21 19.32
CA LEU A 23 -15.01 17.04 20.22
C LEU A 23 -15.76 18.29 20.70
N GLN A 24 -16.55 18.93 19.83
CA GLN A 24 -17.41 20.05 20.22
C GLN A 24 -18.49 19.62 21.22
N VAL A 25 -19.10 18.46 20.99
CA VAL A 25 -20.09 17.86 21.90
C VAL A 25 -19.50 17.62 23.28
N CYS A 26 -18.23 17.23 23.39
CA CYS A 26 -17.52 17.09 24.68
C CYS A 26 -17.53 18.38 25.53
N GLN A 27 -17.72 19.54 24.92
CA GLN A 27 -17.65 20.84 25.57
C GLN A 27 -19.01 21.36 26.04
N VAL A 28 -20.10 20.71 25.67
CA VAL A 28 -21.48 21.17 25.97
C VAL A 28 -21.81 21.05 27.46
N ASN A 29 -21.61 19.90 28.05
CA ASN A 29 -21.80 19.66 29.49
C ASN A 29 -21.10 18.36 29.92
N LYS A 30 -21.02 18.13 31.23
CA LYS A 30 -20.33 16.95 31.81
C LYS A 30 -20.95 15.60 31.37
N TYR A 31 -22.27 15.56 31.20
CA TYR A 31 -22.96 14.35 30.78
C TYR A 31 -22.68 14.02 29.31
N TRP A 32 -22.78 15.00 28.42
CA TRP A 32 -22.44 14.84 27.01
C TRP A 32 -20.96 14.51 26.81
N ASN A 33 -20.09 15.13 27.59
CA ASN A 33 -18.66 14.78 27.59
C ASN A 33 -18.46 13.29 27.89
N LYS A 34 -19.06 12.79 29.00
CA LYS A 34 -18.95 11.37 29.36
C LYS A 34 -19.43 10.43 28.25
N VAL A 35 -20.56 10.76 27.60
CA VAL A 35 -21.09 9.95 26.50
C VAL A 35 -20.21 10.06 25.25
N ALA A 36 -19.72 11.24 24.92
CA ALA A 36 -18.86 11.46 23.75
C ALA A 36 -17.44 10.86 23.91
N GLU A 37 -17.01 10.60 25.14
CA GLU A 37 -15.76 9.88 25.42
C GLU A 37 -15.89 8.36 25.28
N ASN A 38 -17.08 7.85 24.98
CA ASN A 38 -17.29 6.42 24.81
C ASN A 38 -16.36 5.85 23.76
N ASP A 39 -15.59 4.85 24.17
CA ASP A 39 -14.51 4.25 23.38
C ASP A 39 -15.01 3.61 22.05
N HIS A 40 -16.28 3.15 22.03
CA HIS A 40 -16.90 2.59 20.83
C HIS A 40 -17.09 3.64 19.72
N LEU A 41 -17.43 4.89 20.06
CA LEU A 41 -17.58 5.97 19.08
C LEU A 41 -16.24 6.26 18.39
N TRP A 42 -15.20 6.43 19.20
CA TRP A 42 -13.85 6.71 18.69
C TRP A 42 -13.24 5.54 17.94
N ARG A 43 -13.52 4.32 18.38
CA ARG A 43 -13.15 3.11 17.64
C ARG A 43 -13.76 3.09 16.25
N ASN A 44 -15.06 3.41 16.11
CA ASN A 44 -15.71 3.45 14.80
C ASN A 44 -15.07 4.50 13.89
N LEU A 45 -14.77 5.69 14.39
CA LEU A 45 -14.05 6.72 13.64
C LEU A 45 -12.65 6.26 13.19
N CYS A 46 -11.93 5.52 14.04
CA CYS A 46 -10.65 4.92 13.67
C CYS A 46 -10.81 3.86 12.56
N LEU A 47 -11.80 2.97 12.71
CA LEU A 47 -12.07 1.92 11.72
C LEU A 47 -12.50 2.47 10.37
N GLU A 48 -13.26 3.56 10.38
CA GLU A 48 -13.68 4.24 9.16
C GLU A 48 -12.49 4.93 8.46
N LYS A 49 -11.61 5.53 9.27
CA LYS A 49 -10.48 6.30 8.72
C LYS A 49 -9.29 5.44 8.34
N TRP A 50 -8.96 4.43 9.14
CA TRP A 50 -7.75 3.61 8.97
C TRP A 50 -8.07 2.13 8.90
N SER A 51 -7.82 1.52 7.75
CA SER A 51 -8.11 0.10 7.50
C SER A 51 -7.35 -0.86 8.42
N PHE A 52 -6.17 -0.46 8.91
CA PHE A 52 -5.37 -1.27 9.83
C PHE A 52 -5.98 -1.43 11.22
N CYS A 53 -6.90 -0.55 11.63
CA CYS A 53 -7.57 -0.63 12.93
C CYS A 53 -8.51 -1.83 13.09
N HIS A 54 -8.78 -2.58 12.02
CA HIS A 54 -9.67 -3.75 12.08
C HIS A 54 -9.08 -4.93 12.87
N PHE A 55 -7.80 -4.96 13.17
CA PHE A 55 -7.11 -6.19 13.52
C PHE A 55 -6.69 -6.37 14.98
N SER A 56 -6.67 -5.38 15.86
CA SER A 56 -6.39 -5.65 17.27
C SER A 56 -6.63 -4.49 18.24
N TYR A 57 -7.21 -4.81 19.37
CA TYR A 57 -7.30 -3.94 20.53
C TYR A 57 -5.98 -3.83 21.30
N GLN A 58 -5.16 -4.87 21.26
CA GLN A 58 -3.94 -5.01 22.07
C GLN A 58 -2.71 -4.29 21.48
N CYS A 59 -2.75 -3.94 20.19
CA CYS A 59 -1.61 -3.37 19.49
C CYS A 59 -1.58 -1.82 19.48
N LEU A 60 -2.61 -1.14 19.99
CA LEU A 60 -2.74 0.31 19.82
C LEU A 60 -1.80 1.14 20.70
N GLY A 61 -1.25 0.59 21.79
CA GLY A 61 -0.33 1.28 22.68
C GLY A 61 -0.86 2.56 23.33
N ALA A 62 -2.14 2.88 23.09
CA ALA A 62 -2.83 4.05 23.61
C ALA A 62 -3.87 3.64 24.65
N PRO A 63 -4.10 4.44 25.70
CA PRO A 63 -5.03 4.10 26.77
C PRO A 63 -6.50 4.06 26.30
N THR A 64 -6.86 4.81 25.26
CA THR A 64 -8.22 4.89 24.70
C THR A 64 -8.18 5.07 23.18
N TRP A 65 -9.27 4.70 22.48
CA TRP A 65 -9.42 4.96 21.05
C TRP A 65 -9.45 6.46 20.71
N LYS A 66 -9.98 7.30 21.60
CA LYS A 66 -9.91 8.77 21.45
C LYS A 66 -8.47 9.26 21.43
N HIS A 67 -7.67 8.83 22.39
CA HIS A 67 -6.25 9.23 22.44
C HIS A 67 -5.49 8.74 21.22
N PHE A 68 -5.73 7.51 20.79
CA PHE A 68 -5.16 6.96 19.58
C PHE A 68 -5.54 7.81 18.34
N PHE A 69 -6.84 8.10 18.16
CA PHE A 69 -7.32 8.93 17.05
C PHE A 69 -6.62 10.29 17.00
N LEU A 70 -6.60 10.99 18.12
CA LEU A 70 -6.00 12.33 18.21
C LEU A 70 -4.48 12.31 17.94
N SER A 71 -3.77 11.30 18.46
CA SER A 71 -2.33 11.16 18.23
C SER A 71 -2.01 10.90 16.77
N GLN A 72 -2.76 10.00 16.10
CA GLN A 72 -2.60 9.74 14.67
C GLN A 72 -2.89 10.98 13.82
N ARG A 73 -3.99 11.69 14.12
CA ARG A 73 -4.34 12.94 13.42
C ARG A 73 -3.27 14.02 13.59
N LYS A 74 -2.68 14.12 14.78
CA LYS A 74 -1.58 15.04 15.03
C LYS A 74 -0.35 14.71 14.16
N ARG A 75 -0.01 13.43 13.99
CA ARG A 75 1.10 12.99 13.15
C ARG A 75 0.84 13.28 11.68
N GLU A 76 -0.34 12.89 11.17
CA GLU A 76 -0.75 13.20 9.79
C GLU A 76 -0.62 14.70 9.51
N ARG A 77 -1.12 15.54 10.43
CA ARG A 77 -1.04 17.00 10.28
C ARG A 77 0.40 17.50 10.31
N ARG A 78 1.25 16.96 11.17
CA ARG A 78 2.67 17.34 11.22
C ARG A 78 3.38 16.99 9.91
N MET A 79 3.16 15.78 9.39
CA MET A 79 3.71 15.38 8.10
C MET A 79 3.20 16.27 6.97
N ALA A 80 1.91 16.62 6.98
CA ALA A 80 1.28 17.50 5.99
C ALA A 80 1.84 18.92 5.98
N LEU A 81 2.31 19.42 7.11
CA LEU A 81 2.83 20.79 7.29
C LEU A 81 4.36 20.82 7.34
N ALA A 82 5.03 19.65 7.26
CA ALA A 82 6.47 19.55 7.38
C ALA A 82 7.18 20.30 6.26
N GLN A 83 8.21 21.03 6.65
CA GLN A 83 9.14 21.69 5.74
C GLN A 83 10.43 20.84 5.65
N PRO A 84 11.28 21.04 4.65
CA PRO A 84 12.54 20.28 4.54
C PRO A 84 13.40 20.32 5.79
N GLU A 85 13.38 21.43 6.53
CA GLU A 85 14.15 21.64 7.76
C GLU A 85 13.64 20.84 8.96
N ASP A 86 12.39 20.37 8.90
CA ASP A 86 11.79 19.54 9.97
C ASP A 86 12.27 18.08 9.89
N PHE A 87 12.94 17.70 8.81
CA PHE A 87 13.44 16.34 8.63
C PHE A 87 14.90 16.20 9.04
N LEU A 88 15.17 15.19 9.84
CA LEU A 88 16.52 14.70 10.09
C LEU A 88 16.93 13.80 8.92
N TYR A 89 18.01 14.19 8.24
CA TYR A 89 18.58 13.43 7.14
C TYR A 89 19.62 12.43 7.65
N ARG A 90 19.51 11.18 7.22
CA ARG A 90 20.45 10.12 7.52
C ARG A 90 20.72 9.26 6.29
N GLU A 91 21.94 8.78 6.15
CA GLU A 91 22.34 7.80 5.14
C GLU A 91 22.71 6.48 5.80
N ALA A 92 22.33 5.36 5.20
CA ALA A 92 22.77 4.06 5.64
C ALA A 92 24.27 3.89 5.39
N ALA A 93 25.00 3.46 6.43
CA ALA A 93 26.42 3.23 6.33
C ALA A 93 26.77 1.98 5.53
N GLY A 94 27.84 2.04 4.73
CA GLY A 94 28.46 0.90 4.08
C GLY A 94 28.04 0.68 2.62
N ASN A 95 28.75 -0.23 1.96
CA ASN A 95 28.44 -0.66 0.60
C ASN A 95 27.40 -1.77 0.65
N LEU A 96 26.15 -1.44 0.35
CA LEU A 96 25.00 -2.36 0.41
C LEU A 96 24.71 -3.06 -0.93
N GLY A 97 25.38 -2.66 -2.01
CA GLY A 97 25.03 -3.07 -3.37
C GLY A 97 23.81 -2.30 -3.89
N ILE A 98 23.12 -2.84 -4.86
CA ILE A 98 21.86 -2.27 -5.36
C ILE A 98 20.75 -2.69 -4.40
N LEU A 99 19.95 -1.72 -3.94
CA LEU A 99 18.81 -1.94 -3.03
C LEU A 99 17.50 -1.94 -3.81
N GLU A 100 16.83 -3.07 -3.84
CA GLU A 100 15.50 -3.28 -4.42
C GLU A 100 15.00 -4.69 -4.07
N PRO A 101 13.77 -4.89 -3.68
CA PRO A 101 12.69 -3.97 -3.24
C PRO A 101 12.84 -3.50 -1.79
N MET A 102 11.92 -2.63 -1.35
CA MET A 102 11.82 -2.17 0.04
C MET A 102 10.36 -2.09 0.51
N ALA A 103 10.14 -2.33 1.81
CA ALA A 103 8.82 -2.26 2.46
C ALA A 103 8.96 -1.97 3.95
N TYR A 104 8.02 -1.20 4.52
CA TYR A 104 7.97 -0.98 5.96
C TYR A 104 7.53 -2.25 6.71
N LEU A 105 8.31 -2.64 7.71
CA LEU A 105 8.00 -3.72 8.63
C LEU A 105 7.19 -3.24 9.83
N SER A 106 7.35 -1.97 10.22
CA SER A 106 6.58 -1.31 11.28
C SER A 106 6.64 0.20 11.10
N GLY A 107 5.79 0.95 11.80
CA GLY A 107 5.87 2.41 11.90
C GLY A 107 4.69 3.17 11.33
N SER A 108 3.93 2.63 10.39
CA SER A 108 2.82 3.37 9.79
C SER A 108 1.65 3.61 10.75
N SER A 109 1.55 2.87 11.85
CA SER A 109 0.42 2.96 12.78
C SER A 109 0.51 2.09 14.03
N LEU A 110 1.56 1.27 14.18
CA LEU A 110 1.66 0.30 15.26
C LEU A 110 2.68 0.77 16.29
N GLN A 111 2.22 0.97 17.53
CA GLN A 111 3.11 1.27 18.66
C GLN A 111 3.76 0.00 19.18
N MET A 112 5.09 0.00 19.22
CA MET A 112 5.84 -0.96 20.01
C MET A 112 6.32 -0.28 21.30
N ASN A 113 5.82 -0.71 22.44
CA ASN A 113 6.26 -0.26 23.77
C ASN A 113 6.23 1.26 23.99
N GLY A 114 5.21 1.95 23.47
CA GLY A 114 5.01 3.38 23.69
C GLY A 114 5.93 4.31 22.89
N ARG A 115 6.85 3.78 22.08
CA ARG A 115 7.65 4.54 21.11
C ARG A 115 7.47 3.91 19.74
N GLU A 116 6.83 4.63 18.83
CA GLU A 116 6.77 4.21 17.45
C GLU A 116 8.16 4.33 16.82
N LYS A 117 8.63 3.21 16.28
CA LYS A 117 9.81 3.15 15.45
C LYS A 117 9.41 2.69 14.07
N SER A 118 9.78 3.46 13.06
CA SER A 118 9.66 3.02 11.67
C SER A 118 10.80 2.07 11.37
N ILE A 119 10.47 0.80 11.09
CA ILE A 119 11.43 -0.21 10.66
C ILE A 119 11.17 -0.51 9.20
N LEU A 120 12.21 -0.39 8.38
CA LEU A 120 12.18 -0.66 6.96
C LEU A 120 12.97 -1.92 6.63
N CYS A 121 12.38 -2.79 5.82
CA CYS A 121 13.07 -3.89 5.19
C CYS A 121 13.55 -3.50 3.78
N THR A 122 14.80 -3.85 3.44
CA THR A 122 15.36 -3.68 2.10
C THR A 122 16.08 -4.93 1.64
N VAL A 123 15.92 -5.27 0.37
CA VAL A 123 16.66 -6.35 -0.27
C VAL A 123 17.87 -5.77 -1.01
N SER A 124 18.99 -6.48 -0.94
CA SER A 124 20.22 -6.09 -1.60
C SER A 124 20.60 -7.07 -2.72
N SER A 125 21.25 -6.56 -3.76
CA SER A 125 21.91 -7.39 -4.80
C SER A 125 22.97 -8.35 -4.24
N LYS A 126 23.41 -8.14 -3.00
CA LYS A 126 24.26 -9.08 -2.24
C LYS A 126 23.49 -10.30 -1.72
N ARG A 127 22.25 -10.49 -2.13
CA ARG A 127 21.37 -11.60 -1.73
C ARG A 127 21.05 -11.62 -0.23
N MET A 128 20.88 -10.44 0.37
CA MET A 128 20.56 -10.26 1.79
C MET A 128 19.32 -9.41 1.96
N LEU A 129 18.58 -9.68 3.01
CA LEU A 129 17.51 -8.84 3.54
C LEU A 129 18.07 -8.07 4.73
N TYR A 130 17.83 -6.77 4.78
CA TYR A 130 18.22 -5.89 5.88
C TYR A 130 16.97 -5.30 6.54
N ALA A 131 17.04 -5.05 7.84
CA ALA A 131 16.07 -4.25 8.57
C ALA A 131 16.75 -3.04 9.21
N TRP A 132 16.13 -1.87 9.05
CA TRP A 132 16.66 -0.56 9.43
C TRP A 132 15.75 0.14 10.41
N ASP A 133 16.32 0.72 11.47
CA ASP A 133 15.66 1.75 12.28
C ASP A 133 15.78 3.07 11.53
N VAL A 134 14.66 3.57 11.02
CA VAL A 134 14.64 4.76 10.14
C VAL A 134 14.96 6.03 10.92
N GLN A 135 14.52 6.14 12.19
CA GLN A 135 14.79 7.31 13.03
C GLN A 135 16.27 7.42 13.40
N GLU A 136 16.91 6.30 13.71
CA GLU A 136 18.33 6.27 14.06
C GLU A 136 19.24 6.18 12.85
N GLY A 137 18.75 5.73 11.70
CA GLY A 137 19.53 5.53 10.48
C GLY A 137 20.50 4.34 10.56
N ILE A 138 20.22 3.37 11.41
CA ILE A 138 21.09 2.22 11.66
C ILE A 138 20.45 0.91 11.22
N MET A 139 21.28 -0.02 10.76
CA MET A 139 20.86 -1.39 10.50
C MET A 139 20.70 -2.12 11.83
N ILE A 140 19.49 -2.64 12.10
CA ILE A 140 19.17 -3.38 13.32
C ILE A 140 19.25 -4.88 13.15
N TRP A 141 19.14 -5.36 11.93
CA TRP A 141 19.20 -6.78 11.60
C TRP A 141 19.56 -7.02 10.14
N SER A 142 20.19 -8.17 9.86
CA SER A 142 20.44 -8.66 8.50
C SER A 142 20.27 -10.17 8.43
N SER A 143 19.72 -10.67 7.32
CA SER A 143 19.66 -12.10 7.05
C SER A 143 21.05 -12.66 6.73
N PRO A 144 21.26 -13.97 6.84
CA PRO A 144 22.37 -14.65 6.17
C PRO A 144 22.32 -14.43 4.65
N VAL A 145 23.47 -14.58 3.98
CA VAL A 145 23.52 -14.52 2.51
C VAL A 145 22.72 -15.67 1.93
N GLN A 146 21.76 -15.36 1.06
CA GLN A 146 20.91 -16.36 0.45
C GLN A 146 21.58 -17.04 -0.74
N ARG A 147 21.15 -18.24 -1.09
CA ARG A 147 21.70 -19.00 -2.23
C ARG A 147 21.42 -18.30 -3.56
N SER A 148 20.20 -17.81 -3.72
CA SER A 148 19.72 -17.13 -4.90
C SER A 148 19.35 -15.68 -4.59
N SER A 149 19.29 -14.82 -5.61
CA SER A 149 18.90 -13.42 -5.45
C SER A 149 17.44 -13.30 -5.07
N ILE A 150 17.16 -12.52 -4.03
CA ILE A 150 15.80 -12.20 -3.60
C ILE A 150 15.18 -11.24 -4.62
N ARG A 151 14.01 -11.58 -5.12
CA ARG A 151 13.29 -10.83 -6.14
C ARG A 151 12.09 -10.08 -5.60
N LEU A 152 11.34 -10.70 -4.69
CA LEU A 152 10.12 -10.16 -4.12
C LEU A 152 10.28 -9.99 -2.62
N LEU A 153 9.71 -8.90 -2.12
CA LEU A 153 9.61 -8.58 -0.70
C LEU A 153 8.20 -8.08 -0.44
N GLU A 154 7.55 -8.65 0.53
CA GLU A 154 6.28 -8.19 1.09
C GLU A 154 6.39 -8.19 2.61
N THR A 155 5.60 -7.36 3.28
CA THR A 155 5.57 -7.29 4.74
C THR A 155 4.16 -7.39 5.27
N LEU A 156 4.05 -7.89 6.49
CA LEU A 156 2.82 -7.87 7.28
C LEU A 156 3.10 -7.12 8.59
N PRO A 157 3.02 -5.78 8.57
CA PRO A 157 3.43 -4.94 9.70
C PRO A 157 2.70 -5.26 11.00
N GLN A 158 1.44 -5.68 10.93
CA GLN A 158 0.62 -6.05 12.09
C GLN A 158 1.19 -7.24 12.87
N MET A 159 2.00 -8.08 12.21
CA MET A 159 2.65 -9.25 12.81
C MET A 159 4.17 -9.10 12.88
N HIS A 160 4.72 -8.00 12.40
CA HIS A 160 6.17 -7.78 12.24
C HIS A 160 6.87 -8.91 11.46
N LEU A 161 6.25 -9.34 10.36
CA LEU A 161 6.77 -10.37 9.49
C LEU A 161 7.13 -9.80 8.11
N ALA A 162 8.27 -10.25 7.59
CA ALA A 162 8.68 -10.02 6.22
C ALA A 162 8.69 -11.34 5.44
N PHE A 163 8.34 -11.28 4.18
CA PHE A 163 8.28 -12.41 3.26
C PHE A 163 9.18 -12.13 2.07
N THR A 164 10.05 -13.07 1.75
CA THR A 164 10.93 -12.96 0.60
C THR A 164 10.74 -14.14 -0.35
N VAL A 165 10.87 -13.86 -1.63
CA VAL A 165 10.89 -14.89 -2.68
C VAL A 165 12.10 -14.66 -3.56
N ASP A 166 12.90 -15.70 -3.78
CA ASP A 166 14.08 -15.65 -4.62
C ASP A 166 13.80 -16.09 -6.07
N LEU A 167 14.81 -16.01 -6.93
CA LEU A 167 14.70 -16.37 -8.34
C LEU A 167 14.40 -17.86 -8.57
N GLU A 168 14.70 -18.73 -7.60
CA GLU A 168 14.44 -20.18 -7.66
C GLU A 168 13.04 -20.53 -7.15
N GLY A 169 12.26 -19.54 -6.66
CA GLY A 169 10.93 -19.78 -6.08
C GLY A 169 10.97 -20.18 -4.61
N THR A 170 12.08 -19.95 -3.91
CA THR A 170 12.14 -20.19 -2.48
C THR A 170 11.47 -19.05 -1.72
N VAL A 171 10.39 -19.37 -1.02
CA VAL A 171 9.63 -18.47 -0.15
C VAL A 171 10.16 -18.61 1.27
N LYS A 172 10.43 -17.48 1.94
CA LYS A 172 10.88 -17.45 3.35
C LYS A 172 10.10 -16.44 4.15
N VAL A 173 9.86 -16.77 5.42
CA VAL A 173 9.24 -15.89 6.42
C VAL A 173 10.28 -15.48 7.45
N TRP A 174 10.36 -14.17 7.73
CA TRP A 174 11.32 -13.59 8.64
C TRP A 174 10.63 -12.73 9.71
N ASN A 175 11.09 -12.85 10.96
CA ASN A 175 10.71 -11.94 12.02
C ASN A 175 11.69 -10.75 12.17
N CYS A 176 12.77 -10.75 11.39
CA CYS A 176 13.85 -9.76 11.42
C CYS A 176 14.47 -9.55 12.81
N ARG A 177 14.59 -10.64 13.58
CA ARG A 177 15.22 -10.70 14.91
C ARG A 177 16.16 -11.90 15.02
N ASP A 178 15.70 -13.06 14.53
CA ASP A 178 16.45 -14.30 14.55
C ASP A 178 17.31 -14.43 13.28
N GLU A 179 18.41 -15.16 13.36
CA GLU A 179 19.28 -15.41 12.21
C GLU A 179 18.58 -16.24 11.13
N ASP A 180 17.81 -17.24 11.54
CA ASP A 180 17.13 -18.15 10.63
C ASP A 180 15.73 -17.66 10.26
N ALA A 181 15.29 -18.04 9.06
CA ALA A 181 13.90 -17.85 8.64
C ALA A 181 12.98 -18.73 9.51
N LEU A 182 11.81 -18.17 9.89
CA LEU A 182 10.79 -18.91 10.64
C LEU A 182 10.27 -20.13 9.87
N ALA A 183 10.17 -20.00 8.55
CA ALA A 183 9.77 -21.06 7.63
C ALA A 183 10.38 -20.86 6.26
N THR A 184 10.58 -21.95 5.54
CA THR A 184 11.09 -21.97 4.17
C THR A 184 10.30 -22.97 3.35
N LEU A 185 9.84 -22.55 2.17
CA LEU A 185 9.15 -23.41 1.21
C LEU A 185 9.66 -23.09 -0.20
N THR A 186 9.95 -24.11 -0.99
CA THR A 186 10.26 -23.93 -2.41
C THR A 186 9.02 -24.25 -3.24
N VAL A 187 8.51 -23.23 -3.93
CA VAL A 187 7.42 -23.36 -4.90
C VAL A 187 8.02 -23.79 -6.23
N PRO A 188 7.45 -24.79 -6.90
CA PRO A 188 7.91 -25.15 -8.23
C PRO A 188 7.83 -23.94 -9.18
N LYS A 189 8.90 -23.69 -9.91
CA LYS A 189 9.01 -22.60 -10.88
C LYS A 189 9.19 -21.20 -10.27
N ALA A 190 9.70 -20.30 -11.11
CA ALA A 190 9.94 -18.91 -10.71
C ALA A 190 8.63 -18.19 -10.34
N CYS A 191 8.69 -17.38 -9.29
CA CYS A 191 7.56 -16.59 -8.80
C CYS A 191 7.71 -15.14 -9.21
N PHE A 192 6.59 -14.47 -9.54
CA PHE A 192 6.55 -13.12 -10.07
C PHE A 192 5.68 -12.16 -9.26
N SER A 193 4.82 -12.69 -8.40
CA SER A 193 3.96 -11.89 -7.54
C SER A 193 3.82 -12.50 -6.15
N LEU A 194 3.63 -11.63 -5.18
CA LEU A 194 3.56 -11.96 -3.75
C LEU A 194 2.58 -11.00 -3.10
N GLU A 195 1.67 -11.51 -2.28
CA GLU A 195 0.71 -10.71 -1.52
C GLU A 195 0.47 -11.32 -0.15
N ALA A 196 0.63 -10.52 0.90
CA ALA A 196 0.37 -10.93 2.27
C ALA A 196 -1.01 -10.46 2.74
N PHE A 197 -1.76 -11.36 3.36
CA PHE A 197 -3.12 -11.13 3.82
C PHE A 197 -3.22 -11.32 5.33
N LEU A 198 -3.80 -10.36 6.03
CA LEU A 198 -4.31 -10.57 7.38
C LEU A 198 -5.83 -10.52 7.35
N THR A 199 -6.46 -11.62 7.73
CA THR A 199 -7.92 -11.75 7.82
C THR A 199 -8.35 -12.11 9.24
N LYS A 200 -9.65 -12.16 9.48
CA LYS A 200 -10.19 -12.65 10.77
C LYS A 200 -9.87 -14.12 11.03
N ASP A 201 -9.61 -14.88 9.99
CA ASP A 201 -9.28 -16.31 10.05
C ASP A 201 -7.77 -16.56 10.20
N GLY A 202 -6.97 -15.50 10.19
CA GLY A 202 -5.53 -15.55 10.34
C GLY A 202 -4.76 -14.88 9.20
N PRO A 203 -3.43 -14.90 9.27
CA PRO A 203 -2.54 -14.42 8.22
C PRO A 203 -2.36 -15.49 7.14
N PHE A 204 -2.30 -15.03 5.88
CA PHE A 204 -2.07 -15.88 4.71
C PHE A 204 -1.11 -15.19 3.74
N LEU A 205 -0.40 -16.01 2.97
CA LEU A 205 0.48 -15.56 1.91
C LEU A 205 0.03 -16.16 0.58
N MET A 206 -0.05 -15.33 -0.46
CA MET A 206 -0.33 -15.77 -1.82
C MET A 206 0.87 -15.52 -2.70
N VAL A 207 1.19 -16.51 -3.56
CA VAL A 207 2.35 -16.47 -4.45
C VAL A 207 1.90 -16.85 -5.86
N GLY A 208 2.21 -16.00 -6.84
CA GLY A 208 1.96 -16.26 -8.25
C GLY A 208 3.22 -16.68 -8.99
N ASN A 209 3.16 -17.77 -9.76
CA ASN A 209 4.32 -18.32 -10.47
C ASN A 209 4.27 -18.10 -12.00
N SER A 210 5.31 -18.57 -12.68
CA SER A 210 5.48 -18.46 -14.14
C SER A 210 4.51 -19.35 -14.95
N GLU A 211 3.90 -20.36 -14.35
CA GLU A 211 2.96 -21.27 -15.01
C GLU A 211 1.49 -20.86 -14.84
N GLY A 212 1.24 -19.68 -14.23
CA GLY A 212 -0.11 -19.17 -14.02
C GLY A 212 -0.78 -19.72 -12.76
N ASP A 213 -0.04 -20.37 -11.88
CA ASP A 213 -0.56 -20.89 -10.63
C ASP A 213 -0.51 -19.84 -9.53
N ILE A 214 -1.54 -19.79 -8.72
CA ILE A 214 -1.61 -19.04 -7.46
C ILE A 214 -1.61 -20.05 -6.31
N TYR A 215 -0.59 -19.96 -5.47
CA TYR A 215 -0.48 -20.73 -4.23
C TYR A 215 -0.97 -19.89 -3.07
N THR A 216 -1.79 -20.47 -2.21
CA THR A 216 -2.22 -19.86 -0.94
C THR A 216 -1.61 -20.68 0.20
N LEU A 217 -0.88 -20.00 1.07
CA LEU A 217 -0.06 -20.59 2.13
C LEU A 217 -0.47 -20.03 3.50
N THR A 218 -0.38 -20.87 4.55
CA THR A 218 -0.49 -20.40 5.94
C THR A 218 0.74 -19.58 6.33
N VAL A 219 0.59 -18.69 7.31
CA VAL A 219 1.67 -17.91 7.90
C VAL A 219 1.69 -18.18 9.41
N PRO A 220 2.83 -18.42 10.04
CA PRO A 220 4.19 -18.39 9.45
C PRO A 220 4.66 -19.70 8.82
N GLU A 221 3.94 -20.83 8.92
CA GLU A 221 4.44 -22.18 8.62
C GLU A 221 4.59 -22.50 7.14
N LEU A 222 4.02 -21.68 6.24
CA LEU A 222 4.02 -21.87 4.78
C LEU A 222 3.40 -23.19 4.31
N ARG A 223 2.39 -23.72 5.04
CA ARG A 223 1.66 -24.91 4.60
C ARG A 223 0.73 -24.55 3.45
N SER A 224 0.68 -25.38 2.42
CA SER A 224 -0.21 -25.18 1.28
C SER A 224 -1.67 -25.36 1.68
N ILE A 225 -2.50 -24.35 1.42
CA ILE A 225 -3.95 -24.37 1.59
C ILE A 225 -4.62 -24.68 0.27
N SER A 226 -4.24 -23.96 -0.79
CA SER A 226 -4.79 -24.16 -2.13
C SER A 226 -3.75 -23.85 -3.20
N LYS A 227 -3.94 -24.50 -4.36
CA LYS A 227 -3.25 -24.21 -5.61
C LYS A 227 -4.30 -24.06 -6.70
N VAL A 228 -4.30 -22.90 -7.38
CA VAL A 228 -5.26 -22.59 -8.44
C VAL A 228 -4.51 -22.20 -9.69
N ASN A 229 -4.74 -22.87 -10.80
CA ASN A 229 -4.25 -22.43 -12.11
C ASN A 229 -5.16 -21.33 -12.64
N ALA A 230 -4.70 -20.07 -12.57
CA ALA A 230 -5.45 -18.92 -13.00
C ALA A 230 -5.27 -18.62 -14.48
N PHE A 231 -4.08 -18.84 -15.03
CA PHE A 231 -3.69 -18.48 -16.39
C PHE A 231 -2.81 -19.56 -17.04
N LYS A 232 -2.63 -19.44 -18.36
CA LYS A 232 -1.65 -20.25 -19.12
C LYS A 232 -0.22 -19.69 -19.04
N TYR A 233 -0.06 -18.47 -18.53
CA TYR A 233 1.19 -17.73 -18.45
C TYR A 233 1.38 -17.19 -17.02
N SER A 234 2.50 -16.51 -16.78
CA SER A 234 2.87 -16.00 -15.47
C SER A 234 1.80 -15.12 -14.81
N VAL A 235 1.72 -15.22 -13.47
CA VAL A 235 0.95 -14.30 -12.62
C VAL A 235 1.89 -13.19 -12.17
N ASP A 236 1.87 -12.06 -12.86
CA ASP A 236 2.81 -10.95 -12.60
C ASP A 236 2.26 -9.92 -11.62
N LEU A 237 0.94 -9.82 -11.54
CA LEU A 237 0.23 -8.94 -10.61
C LEU A 237 -0.70 -9.77 -9.71
N LEU A 238 -0.61 -9.54 -8.42
CA LEU A 238 -1.44 -10.15 -7.40
C LEU A 238 -1.71 -9.10 -6.33
N HIS A 239 -2.97 -8.70 -6.15
CA HIS A 239 -3.34 -7.62 -5.23
C HIS A 239 -4.64 -7.94 -4.51
N GLY A 240 -4.58 -7.94 -3.18
CA GLY A 240 -5.76 -8.05 -2.33
C GLY A 240 -6.50 -6.73 -2.18
N SER A 241 -7.84 -6.77 -2.17
CA SER A 241 -8.63 -5.60 -1.80
C SER A 241 -8.37 -5.20 -0.34
N PRO A 242 -8.55 -3.91 0.03
CA PRO A 242 -8.29 -3.45 1.40
C PRO A 242 -9.07 -4.23 2.48
N ASN A 243 -10.31 -4.65 2.20
CA ASN A 243 -11.12 -5.47 3.10
C ASN A 243 -10.84 -6.99 2.99
N LYS A 244 -9.83 -7.38 2.19
CA LYS A 244 -9.42 -8.78 1.97
C LYS A 244 -10.53 -9.71 1.44
N ARG A 245 -11.55 -9.14 0.80
CA ARG A 245 -12.65 -9.89 0.19
C ARG A 245 -12.33 -10.36 -1.23
N TRP A 246 -11.51 -9.61 -1.97
CA TRP A 246 -11.19 -9.83 -3.36
C TRP A 246 -9.69 -9.98 -3.56
N VAL A 247 -9.33 -10.80 -4.53
CA VAL A 247 -7.94 -10.96 -5.01
C VAL A 247 -7.94 -10.71 -6.51
N PHE A 248 -7.26 -9.66 -6.92
CA PHE A 248 -6.99 -9.37 -8.33
C PHE A 248 -5.74 -10.09 -8.76
N ALA A 249 -5.78 -10.74 -9.91
CA ALA A 249 -4.63 -11.38 -10.55
C ALA A 249 -4.57 -11.03 -12.04
N SER A 250 -3.36 -10.80 -12.54
CA SER A 250 -3.10 -10.56 -13.95
C SER A 250 -1.69 -11.02 -14.36
N GLY A 251 -1.47 -11.20 -15.64
CA GLY A 251 -0.15 -11.43 -16.21
C GLY A 251 0.19 -10.40 -17.28
N ALA A 252 1.48 -10.25 -17.57
CA ALA A 252 1.97 -9.29 -18.56
C ALA A 252 1.67 -9.70 -20.00
N HIS A 253 1.30 -10.96 -20.24
CA HIS A 253 1.03 -11.45 -21.60
C HIS A 253 -0.22 -10.80 -22.20
N GLN A 254 -0.11 -10.31 -23.44
CA GLN A 254 -1.15 -9.50 -24.10
C GLN A 254 -2.52 -10.21 -24.32
N HIS A 255 -2.55 -11.54 -24.24
CA HIS A 255 -3.79 -12.31 -24.37
C HIS A 255 -4.43 -12.71 -23.04
N ILE A 256 -3.84 -12.30 -21.91
CA ILE A 256 -4.40 -12.57 -20.59
C ILE A 256 -5.47 -11.51 -20.29
N LEU A 257 -6.67 -11.99 -19.95
CA LEU A 257 -7.68 -11.18 -19.29
C LEU A 257 -7.47 -11.26 -17.77
N PRO A 258 -7.32 -10.14 -17.07
CA PRO A 258 -7.23 -10.14 -15.62
C PRO A 258 -8.43 -10.84 -14.98
N LYS A 259 -8.21 -11.47 -13.83
CA LYS A 259 -9.25 -12.14 -13.05
C LYS A 259 -9.36 -11.53 -11.66
N VAL A 260 -10.58 -11.52 -11.13
CA VAL A 260 -10.84 -11.23 -9.74
C VAL A 260 -11.46 -12.45 -9.10
N PHE A 261 -10.84 -12.92 -8.02
CA PHE A 261 -11.28 -14.06 -7.23
C PHE A 261 -11.97 -13.58 -5.96
N TYR A 262 -12.96 -14.36 -5.51
CA TYR A 262 -13.48 -14.23 -4.17
C TYR A 262 -12.48 -14.86 -3.19
N ALA A 263 -11.81 -14.05 -2.36
CA ALA A 263 -10.70 -14.50 -1.52
C ALA A 263 -11.03 -15.70 -0.64
N LYS A 264 -12.28 -15.79 -0.13
CA LYS A 264 -12.73 -16.92 0.68
C LYS A 264 -12.58 -18.28 -0.02
N CYS A 265 -12.76 -18.32 -1.35
CA CYS A 265 -12.62 -19.55 -2.12
C CYS A 265 -11.16 -20.02 -2.26
N LEU A 266 -10.21 -19.09 -2.16
CA LEU A 266 -8.76 -19.39 -2.15
C LEU A 266 -8.27 -19.78 -0.75
N LEU A 267 -8.83 -19.14 0.29
CA LEU A 267 -8.47 -19.37 1.69
C LEU A 267 -9.12 -20.64 2.29
N ARG A 268 -10.29 -21.00 1.77
CA ARG A 268 -11.07 -22.19 2.19
C ARG A 268 -11.57 -22.92 0.93
N PRO A 269 -10.70 -23.64 0.23
CA PRO A 269 -11.10 -24.36 -0.98
C PRO A 269 -12.12 -25.45 -0.64
N SER A 270 -13.13 -25.61 -1.49
CA SER A 270 -14.04 -26.76 -1.44
C SER A 270 -13.53 -27.81 -2.40
N GLU A 271 -13.48 -29.07 -1.96
CA GLU A 271 -13.03 -30.17 -2.80
C GLU A 271 -13.81 -30.23 -4.12
N GLY A 272 -13.09 -30.32 -5.24
CA GLY A 272 -13.64 -30.44 -6.58
C GLY A 272 -14.35 -29.21 -7.14
N LYS A 273 -14.36 -28.08 -6.45
CA LYS A 273 -14.96 -26.82 -6.95
C LYS A 273 -13.92 -25.85 -7.49
N ILE A 274 -14.22 -25.29 -8.66
CA ILE A 274 -13.42 -24.19 -9.23
C ILE A 274 -13.63 -22.95 -8.38
N PRO A 275 -12.57 -22.22 -7.98
CA PRO A 275 -12.70 -20.98 -7.23
C PRO A 275 -13.55 -19.95 -7.96
N LEU A 276 -14.44 -19.31 -7.22
CA LEU A 276 -15.32 -18.28 -7.75
C LEU A 276 -14.47 -17.10 -8.24
N SER A 277 -14.55 -16.78 -9.53
CA SER A 277 -13.81 -15.70 -10.18
C SER A 277 -14.57 -15.09 -11.33
N VAL A 278 -14.19 -13.88 -11.72
CA VAL A 278 -14.67 -13.18 -12.91
C VAL A 278 -13.48 -12.65 -13.72
N SER A 279 -13.55 -12.75 -15.02
CA SER A 279 -12.57 -12.16 -15.94
C SER A 279 -12.99 -10.76 -16.32
N LEU A 280 -12.05 -9.81 -16.29
CA LEU A 280 -12.28 -8.43 -16.71
C LEU A 280 -11.93 -8.27 -18.19
N PRO A 281 -12.77 -7.61 -19.01
CA PRO A 281 -12.66 -7.61 -20.47
C PRO A 281 -11.58 -6.66 -21.03
N PHE A 282 -10.45 -6.53 -20.35
CA PHE A 282 -9.33 -5.67 -20.74
C PHE A 282 -8.01 -6.43 -20.66
N SER A 283 -7.49 -6.82 -21.80
CA SER A 283 -6.16 -7.44 -21.89
C SER A 283 -5.04 -6.41 -21.75
N SER A 284 -3.80 -6.89 -21.62
CA SER A 284 -2.60 -6.04 -21.49
C SER A 284 -2.69 -5.09 -20.29
N CYS A 285 -3.23 -5.56 -19.18
CA CYS A 285 -3.23 -4.83 -17.91
C CYS A 285 -1.80 -4.71 -17.39
N CYS A 286 -1.31 -3.49 -17.23
CA CYS A 286 0.03 -3.22 -16.73
C CYS A 286 0.07 -2.81 -15.26
N ARG A 287 -1.03 -2.28 -14.73
CA ARG A 287 -1.20 -1.92 -13.32
C ARG A 287 -2.66 -2.04 -12.90
N ALA A 288 -2.86 -2.26 -11.61
CA ALA A 288 -4.17 -2.22 -10.98
C ALA A 288 -4.06 -1.60 -9.59
N SER A 289 -5.10 -0.91 -9.16
CA SER A 289 -5.16 -0.33 -7.82
C SER A 289 -6.60 -0.39 -7.28
N TRP A 290 -6.72 -0.82 -6.02
CA TRP A 290 -8.00 -0.81 -5.30
C TRP A 290 -8.25 0.57 -4.71
N ALA A 291 -9.52 1.00 -4.73
CA ALA A 291 -9.92 2.20 -3.98
C ALA A 291 -9.79 1.93 -2.47
N PRO A 292 -9.13 2.80 -1.69
CA PRO A 292 -8.80 2.53 -0.29
C PRO A 292 -10.00 2.25 0.61
N LYS A 293 -11.11 2.98 0.47
CA LYS A 293 -12.34 2.82 1.27
C LYS A 293 -13.50 2.19 0.50
N ARG A 294 -13.50 2.28 -0.84
CA ARG A 294 -14.47 1.58 -1.70
C ARG A 294 -13.96 0.19 -2.06
N TYR A 295 -13.98 -0.71 -1.13
CA TYR A 295 -13.34 -2.02 -1.15
C TYR A 295 -13.73 -2.94 -2.31
N ASN A 296 -14.82 -2.64 -3.00
CA ASN A 296 -15.29 -3.39 -4.17
C ASN A 296 -14.90 -2.71 -5.49
N ARG A 297 -14.19 -1.59 -5.46
CA ARG A 297 -13.80 -0.83 -6.63
C ARG A 297 -12.34 -1.01 -6.96
N ILE A 298 -12.08 -1.40 -8.22
CA ILE A 298 -10.74 -1.55 -8.77
C ILE A 298 -10.59 -0.74 -10.04
N THR A 299 -9.46 -0.07 -10.20
CA THR A 299 -9.09 0.62 -11.44
C THR A 299 -7.88 -0.06 -12.05
N LEU A 300 -7.97 -0.32 -13.35
CA LEU A 300 -6.92 -0.92 -14.16
C LEU A 300 -6.32 0.10 -15.12
N MET A 301 -5.01 0.06 -15.26
CA MET A 301 -4.30 0.70 -16.36
C MET A 301 -3.97 -0.36 -17.42
N PHE A 302 -4.43 -0.15 -18.64
CA PHE A 302 -4.23 -1.09 -19.74
C PHE A 302 -3.59 -0.41 -20.95
N ARG A 303 -2.88 -1.18 -21.77
CA ARG A 303 -2.26 -0.72 -23.02
C ARG A 303 -2.96 -1.35 -24.20
N ARG A 304 -3.46 -0.53 -25.10
CA ARG A 304 -4.08 -0.99 -26.34
C ARG A 304 -3.02 -1.14 -27.44
N ALA A 305 -2.63 -2.38 -27.72
CA ALA A 305 -1.53 -2.69 -28.63
C ALA A 305 -1.70 -2.07 -30.03
N SER A 306 -2.93 -2.07 -30.58
CA SER A 306 -3.25 -1.54 -31.90
C SER A 306 -3.03 -0.04 -32.09
N PHE A 307 -3.01 0.74 -31.00
CA PHE A 307 -2.90 2.21 -31.07
C PHE A 307 -1.78 2.78 -30.21
N ARG A 308 -0.98 1.95 -29.54
CA ARG A 308 0.02 2.38 -28.52
C ARG A 308 -0.57 3.35 -27.49
N LYS A 309 -1.86 3.21 -27.17
CA LYS A 309 -2.58 4.08 -26.24
C LYS A 309 -2.71 3.39 -24.89
N THR A 310 -2.46 4.16 -23.84
CA THR A 310 -2.77 3.77 -22.46
C THR A 310 -4.16 4.27 -22.12
N GLY A 311 -4.90 3.47 -21.37
CA GLY A 311 -6.22 3.82 -20.87
C GLY A 311 -6.42 3.33 -19.46
N PHE A 312 -7.46 3.85 -18.83
CA PHE A 312 -7.90 3.46 -17.49
C PHE A 312 -9.34 2.96 -17.56
N THR A 313 -9.64 1.94 -16.77
CA THR A 313 -10.98 1.41 -16.62
C THR A 313 -11.24 1.05 -15.17
N THR A 314 -12.43 1.37 -14.70
CA THR A 314 -12.83 1.18 -13.31
C THR A 314 -14.03 0.25 -13.23
N PHE A 315 -13.97 -0.73 -12.35
CA PHE A 315 -15.02 -1.72 -12.11
C PHE A 315 -15.48 -1.69 -10.65
N ASP A 316 -16.78 -1.89 -10.45
CA ASP A 316 -17.37 -2.26 -9.18
C ASP A 316 -17.74 -3.75 -9.20
N LEU A 317 -17.39 -4.45 -8.11
CA LEU A 317 -17.60 -5.87 -7.96
C LEU A 317 -18.75 -6.15 -7.01
N THR A 318 -19.64 -7.04 -7.41
CA THR A 318 -20.75 -7.55 -6.58
C THR A 318 -20.79 -9.06 -6.59
N ILE A 319 -21.39 -9.65 -5.57
CA ILE A 319 -21.72 -11.07 -5.54
C ILE A 319 -23.23 -11.17 -5.65
N GLU A 320 -23.72 -11.90 -6.64
CA GLU A 320 -25.13 -12.11 -6.91
C GLU A 320 -25.46 -13.59 -6.93
N ARG A 321 -26.74 -13.93 -6.69
CA ARG A 321 -27.26 -15.26 -6.89
C ARG A 321 -28.13 -15.27 -8.17
N ILE A 322 -27.66 -15.97 -9.18
CA ILE A 322 -28.37 -16.12 -10.46
C ILE A 322 -28.66 -17.60 -10.67
N GLY A 323 -29.94 -17.98 -10.80
CA GLY A 323 -30.33 -19.37 -11.00
C GLY A 323 -29.95 -20.34 -9.87
N GLY A 324 -29.77 -19.82 -8.64
CA GLY A 324 -29.30 -20.61 -7.48
C GLY A 324 -27.79 -20.70 -7.33
N GLU A 325 -27.02 -20.27 -8.33
CA GLU A 325 -25.57 -20.22 -8.29
C GLU A 325 -25.06 -18.85 -7.81
N THR A 326 -23.96 -18.85 -7.08
CA THR A 326 -23.27 -17.62 -6.67
C THR A 326 -22.28 -17.22 -7.75
N VAL A 327 -22.41 -16.01 -8.28
CA VAL A 327 -21.54 -15.45 -9.32
C VAL A 327 -20.96 -14.10 -8.91
N ILE A 328 -19.78 -13.77 -9.42
CA ILE A 328 -19.21 -12.42 -9.30
C ILE A 328 -19.62 -11.64 -10.53
N GLN A 329 -20.20 -10.46 -10.32
CA GLN A 329 -20.46 -9.49 -11.37
C GLN A 329 -19.43 -8.36 -11.29
N ALA A 330 -18.89 -7.97 -12.44
CA ALA A 330 -18.00 -6.82 -12.59
C ALA A 330 -18.69 -5.76 -13.44
N HIS A 331 -19.14 -4.69 -12.79
CA HIS A 331 -19.80 -3.59 -13.48
C HIS A 331 -18.79 -2.53 -13.85
N GLN A 332 -18.63 -2.28 -15.13
CA GLN A 332 -17.76 -1.19 -15.61
C GLN A 332 -18.41 0.16 -15.28
N VAL A 333 -17.75 0.92 -14.40
CA VAL A 333 -18.22 2.23 -13.95
C VAL A 333 -17.78 3.33 -14.91
N ALA A 334 -16.53 3.26 -15.36
CA ALA A 334 -15.93 4.24 -16.25
C ALA A 334 -14.79 3.62 -17.06
N SER A 335 -14.49 4.23 -18.22
CA SER A 335 -13.30 3.91 -19.01
C SER A 335 -12.96 5.08 -19.92
N PHE A 336 -11.66 5.38 -20.05
CA PHE A 336 -11.17 6.40 -20.97
C PHE A 336 -9.77 6.06 -21.47
N LEU A 337 -9.39 6.67 -22.58
CA LEU A 337 -8.05 6.58 -23.16
C LEU A 337 -7.34 7.91 -22.99
N LEU A 338 -6.03 7.85 -22.68
CA LEU A 338 -5.21 9.04 -22.62
C LEU A 338 -5.04 9.69 -24.00
N PRO A 339 -4.93 11.02 -24.07
CA PRO A 339 -4.58 11.73 -25.29
C PRO A 339 -3.26 11.23 -25.89
N VAL A 340 -3.17 11.26 -27.23
CA VAL A 340 -2.02 10.67 -27.97
C VAL A 340 -0.70 11.39 -27.66
N HIS A 341 -0.77 12.67 -27.27
CA HIS A 341 0.41 13.47 -26.95
C HIS A 341 0.97 13.22 -25.54
N MET A 342 0.27 12.46 -24.71
CA MET A 342 0.76 12.09 -23.40
C MET A 342 1.67 10.84 -23.48
N GLU A 343 2.80 10.90 -22.81
CA GLU A 343 3.66 9.71 -22.65
C GLU A 343 2.92 8.63 -21.86
N SER A 344 3.15 7.38 -22.22
CA SER A 344 2.50 6.27 -21.53
C SER A 344 2.99 6.13 -20.10
N PRO A 345 2.10 6.28 -19.09
CA PRO A 345 2.47 6.13 -17.69
C PRO A 345 2.95 4.71 -17.36
N ILE A 346 3.81 4.60 -16.36
CA ILE A 346 4.30 3.35 -15.79
C ILE A 346 3.64 3.09 -14.44
N TRP A 347 3.32 4.16 -13.71
CA TRP A 347 2.77 4.11 -12.37
C TRP A 347 1.38 4.71 -12.31
N MET A 348 0.58 4.22 -11.38
CA MET A 348 -0.72 4.80 -11.06
C MET A 348 -1.08 4.57 -9.60
N GLY A 349 -1.94 5.43 -9.08
CA GLY A 349 -2.64 5.25 -7.82
C GLY A 349 -4.09 5.72 -7.96
N VAL A 350 -4.92 5.38 -6.99
CA VAL A 350 -6.33 5.81 -6.93
C VAL A 350 -6.68 6.34 -5.55
N SER A 351 -7.65 7.25 -5.49
CA SER A 351 -8.26 7.70 -4.25
C SER A 351 -9.71 7.26 -4.13
N ASP A 352 -10.27 7.38 -2.93
CA ASP A 352 -11.65 6.99 -2.63
C ASP A 352 -12.70 7.81 -3.37
N ALA A 353 -12.36 9.03 -3.76
CA ALA A 353 -13.28 9.95 -4.39
C ALA A 353 -13.30 9.87 -5.93
N ASN A 354 -13.04 8.70 -6.48
CA ASN A 354 -13.04 8.45 -7.91
C ASN A 354 -11.96 9.21 -8.68
N MET A 355 -10.78 9.31 -8.10
CA MET A 355 -9.63 9.97 -8.71
C MET A 355 -8.56 8.97 -9.09
N ILE A 356 -7.90 9.23 -10.21
CA ILE A 356 -6.73 8.49 -10.67
C ILE A 356 -5.57 9.46 -10.73
N ILE A 357 -4.46 9.04 -10.13
CA ILE A 357 -3.20 9.76 -10.21
C ILE A 357 -2.19 8.94 -11.00
N PHE A 358 -1.46 9.56 -11.88
CA PHE A 358 -0.43 8.93 -12.70
C PHE A 358 0.59 9.96 -13.19
N GLU A 359 1.76 9.50 -13.58
CA GLU A 359 2.77 10.32 -14.22
C GLU A 359 2.69 10.21 -15.73
N SER A 360 3.15 11.26 -16.43
CA SER A 360 3.43 11.24 -17.87
C SER A 360 4.64 12.14 -18.14
N GLY A 361 5.77 11.50 -18.41
CA GLY A 361 7.05 12.18 -18.50
C GLY A 361 7.46 12.83 -17.16
N SER A 362 7.71 14.14 -17.15
CA SER A 362 8.07 14.89 -15.94
C SER A 362 6.87 15.39 -15.12
N ARG A 363 5.65 15.10 -15.56
CA ARG A 363 4.43 15.68 -15.00
C ARG A 363 3.62 14.67 -14.22
N LEU A 364 3.02 15.12 -13.12
CA LEU A 364 2.04 14.36 -12.36
C LEU A 364 0.64 14.86 -12.69
N PHE A 365 -0.29 13.96 -12.94
CA PHE A 365 -1.66 14.26 -13.32
C PHE A 365 -2.66 13.68 -12.33
N LEU A 366 -3.69 14.45 -12.05
CA LEU A 366 -4.88 14.02 -11.31
C LEU A 366 -6.10 14.09 -12.24
N PHE A 367 -6.70 12.93 -12.48
CA PHE A 367 -7.90 12.78 -13.31
C PHE A 367 -9.05 12.19 -12.49
N THR A 368 -10.27 12.47 -12.91
CA THR A 368 -11.41 11.64 -12.48
C THR A 368 -11.38 10.28 -13.21
N ILE A 369 -12.09 9.28 -12.67
CA ILE A 369 -12.25 7.97 -13.37
C ILE A 369 -12.93 8.10 -14.73
N ASN A 370 -13.63 9.22 -15.01
CA ASN A 370 -14.27 9.53 -16.29
C ASN A 370 -13.33 10.24 -17.29
N GLY A 371 -12.08 10.49 -16.92
CA GLY A 371 -11.10 11.11 -17.80
C GLY A 371 -11.09 12.63 -17.80
N LEU A 372 -11.71 13.29 -16.80
CA LEU A 372 -11.62 14.74 -16.63
C LEU A 372 -10.33 15.09 -15.89
N LEU A 373 -9.48 15.93 -16.50
CA LEU A 373 -8.30 16.48 -15.85
C LEU A 373 -8.73 17.46 -14.74
N LEU A 374 -8.22 17.27 -13.54
CA LEU A 374 -8.46 18.16 -12.40
C LEU A 374 -7.24 18.98 -12.03
N GLN A 375 -6.07 18.34 -11.96
CA GLN A 375 -4.81 18.98 -11.60
C GLN A 375 -3.65 18.41 -12.41
N GLN A 376 -2.66 19.27 -12.64
CA GLN A 376 -1.39 18.93 -13.23
C GLN A 376 -0.28 19.60 -12.41
N PHE A 377 0.80 18.87 -12.17
CA PHE A 377 1.97 19.37 -11.46
C PHE A 377 3.19 19.23 -12.37
N ASP A 378 3.94 20.32 -12.50
CA ASP A 378 5.15 20.45 -13.32
C ASP A 378 6.39 20.64 -12.41
N ASP A 379 6.41 19.98 -11.24
CA ASP A 379 7.43 20.19 -10.22
C ASP A 379 8.77 19.53 -10.58
N HIS A 380 8.76 18.51 -11.44
CA HIS A 380 9.96 17.83 -11.89
C HIS A 380 10.47 18.37 -13.24
N GLN A 381 11.80 18.48 -13.35
CA GLN A 381 12.48 18.90 -14.60
C GLN A 381 12.78 17.73 -15.53
N ARG A 382 12.76 16.50 -15.01
CA ARG A 382 13.02 15.25 -15.74
C ARG A 382 11.91 14.25 -15.48
N SER A 383 11.88 13.20 -16.29
CA SER A 383 10.84 12.17 -16.19
C SER A 383 10.77 11.57 -14.77
N ILE A 384 9.56 11.45 -14.27
CA ILE A 384 9.25 10.79 -12.99
C ILE A 384 9.60 9.31 -13.15
N CYS A 385 10.42 8.78 -12.26
CA CYS A 385 10.85 7.40 -12.28
C CYS A 385 10.13 6.51 -11.26
N ASN A 386 9.52 7.12 -10.25
CA ASN A 386 8.70 6.39 -9.28
C ASN A 386 7.54 7.26 -8.77
N LEU A 387 6.38 6.66 -8.64
CA LEU A 387 5.18 7.20 -8.02
C LEU A 387 4.73 6.22 -6.94
N TRP A 388 4.65 6.69 -5.70
CA TRP A 388 4.08 5.95 -4.59
C TRP A 388 2.84 6.66 -4.06
N VAL A 389 1.76 5.93 -3.87
CA VAL A 389 0.46 6.48 -3.47
C VAL A 389 -0.11 5.62 -2.36
N ASP A 390 -0.50 6.26 -1.27
CA ASP A 390 -1.34 5.66 -0.23
C ASP A 390 -2.63 6.47 -0.01
N SER A 391 -3.35 6.18 1.05
CA SER A 391 -4.61 6.87 1.38
C SER A 391 -4.42 8.34 1.78
N LEU A 392 -3.22 8.77 2.12
CA LEU A 392 -2.91 10.11 2.63
C LEU A 392 -1.89 10.85 1.78
N HIS A 393 -0.88 10.14 1.25
CA HIS A 393 0.30 10.70 0.64
C HIS A 393 0.45 10.28 -0.82
N VAL A 394 1.09 11.15 -1.58
CA VAL A 394 1.61 10.87 -2.91
C VAL A 394 3.06 11.32 -2.94
N LEU A 395 3.97 10.40 -3.31
CA LEU A 395 5.39 10.71 -3.49
C LEU A 395 5.76 10.51 -4.94
N THR A 396 6.52 11.45 -5.47
CA THR A 396 7.15 11.34 -6.80
C THR A 396 8.64 11.52 -6.69
N THR A 397 9.38 10.71 -7.42
CA THR A 397 10.83 10.86 -7.58
C THR A 397 11.18 10.93 -9.06
N SER A 398 12.25 11.61 -9.38
CA SER A 398 12.69 11.82 -10.75
C SER A 398 14.22 11.73 -10.86
N MET A 399 14.71 11.68 -12.08
CA MET A 399 16.14 11.76 -12.40
C MET A 399 16.73 13.17 -12.18
N ASP A 400 15.98 14.12 -11.66
CA ASP A 400 16.40 15.47 -11.29
C ASP A 400 16.90 15.59 -9.84
N ASN A 401 16.94 14.47 -9.09
CA ASN A 401 17.32 14.37 -7.68
C ASN A 401 16.33 14.98 -6.66
N TYR A 402 15.15 15.36 -7.11
CA TYR A 402 14.11 15.84 -6.23
C TYR A 402 13.11 14.74 -5.90
N LEU A 403 12.64 14.81 -4.67
CA LEU A 403 11.48 14.07 -4.19
C LEU A 403 10.41 15.10 -3.82
N HIS A 404 9.22 14.93 -4.37
CA HIS A 404 8.07 15.76 -4.05
C HIS A 404 7.03 14.95 -3.32
N MET A 405 6.49 15.53 -2.25
CA MET A 405 5.41 14.96 -1.47
C MET A 405 4.16 15.82 -1.61
N TYR A 406 3.05 15.15 -1.87
CA TYR A 406 1.73 15.73 -1.92
C TYR A 406 0.83 15.00 -0.93
N MET A 407 -0.19 15.67 -0.43
CA MET A 407 -1.21 15.08 0.42
C MET A 407 -2.60 15.30 -0.14
N TRP A 408 -3.47 14.31 0.09
CA TRP A 408 -4.87 14.42 -0.23
C TRP A 408 -5.58 15.37 0.73
N GLU A 409 -6.31 16.32 0.16
CA GLU A 409 -7.22 17.22 0.88
C GLU A 409 -8.64 17.06 0.35
N GLU A 410 -9.60 16.93 1.28
CA GLU A 410 -11.02 16.67 0.98
C GLU A 410 -11.87 17.96 1.17
N GLU A 411 -11.35 19.12 0.78
CA GLU A 411 -12.12 20.37 0.80
C GLU A 411 -12.78 20.62 -0.56
N GLY A 412 -14.13 20.77 -0.57
CA GLY A 412 -14.89 21.11 -1.76
C GLY A 412 -15.55 19.92 -2.48
N ARG A 413 -15.92 20.14 -3.76
CA ARG A 413 -16.67 19.16 -4.57
C ARG A 413 -15.83 17.93 -4.95
N TYR A 414 -14.54 18.13 -5.14
CA TYR A 414 -13.59 17.08 -5.47
C TYR A 414 -12.38 17.19 -4.54
N PRO A 415 -11.85 16.08 -4.03
CA PRO A 415 -10.56 16.08 -3.36
C PRO A 415 -9.50 16.57 -4.35
N TYR A 416 -8.49 17.22 -3.80
CA TYR A 416 -7.36 17.69 -4.55
C TYR A 416 -6.05 17.31 -3.86
N LEU A 417 -4.96 17.39 -4.61
CA LEU A 417 -3.62 17.21 -4.06
C LEU A 417 -3.03 18.58 -3.72
N ARG A 418 -2.51 18.68 -2.52
CA ARG A 418 -1.70 19.82 -2.09
C ARG A 418 -0.23 19.40 -2.07
N SER A 419 0.61 20.17 -2.76
CA SER A 419 2.07 20.05 -2.63
C SER A 419 2.48 20.44 -1.21
N CYS A 420 3.21 19.56 -0.54
CA CYS A 420 3.59 19.74 0.86
C CYS A 420 5.08 20.01 1.01
N CYS A 421 5.93 19.17 0.45
CA CYS A 421 7.34 19.23 0.71
C CYS A 421 8.15 18.83 -0.53
N HIS A 422 9.25 19.54 -0.75
CA HIS A 422 10.23 19.24 -1.79
C HIS A 422 11.56 18.96 -1.10
N LEU A 423 12.04 17.73 -1.24
CA LEU A 423 13.32 17.32 -0.68
C LEU A 423 14.35 17.16 -1.80
N GLU A 424 15.48 17.80 -1.64
CA GLU A 424 16.62 17.65 -2.54
C GLU A 424 17.62 16.68 -1.91
N HIS A 425 17.98 15.65 -2.66
CA HIS A 425 19.12 14.82 -2.24
C HIS A 425 20.41 15.61 -2.38
N ARG A 426 21.14 15.80 -1.27
CA ARG A 426 22.42 16.52 -1.26
C ARG A 426 23.42 15.82 -2.18
N ARG A 427 23.90 16.54 -3.18
CA ARG A 427 24.98 16.06 -4.05
C ARG A 427 26.32 16.28 -3.36
N ASP A 428 27.12 15.23 -3.30
CA ASP A 428 28.58 15.42 -3.25
C ASP A 428 29.04 15.80 -4.65
N ASP A 429 29.76 16.91 -4.78
CA ASP A 429 30.27 17.44 -6.07
C ASP A 429 31.15 16.44 -6.86
N SER A 430 31.50 15.31 -6.24
CA SER A 430 32.38 14.28 -6.79
C SER A 430 31.64 13.14 -7.52
N THR A 431 30.31 13.02 -7.44
CA THR A 431 29.56 11.90 -8.04
C THR A 431 28.63 12.35 -9.16
N PRO A 432 28.98 12.13 -10.44
CA PRO A 432 28.08 12.39 -11.55
C PRO A 432 26.95 11.35 -11.58
N SER A 433 25.73 11.80 -11.78
CA SER A 433 24.52 10.99 -12.04
C SER A 433 23.92 10.15 -10.89
N CYS A 434 23.76 10.74 -9.70
CA CYS A 434 22.86 10.18 -8.68
C CYS A 434 21.41 10.58 -8.98
N TYR A 435 20.45 9.68 -8.77
CA TYR A 435 19.02 10.01 -8.81
C TYR A 435 18.24 9.17 -7.81
N VAL A 436 17.12 9.70 -7.35
CA VAL A 436 16.23 9.00 -6.42
C VAL A 436 15.36 8.02 -7.22
N SER A 437 15.69 6.73 -7.12
CA SER A 437 15.04 5.68 -7.92
C SER A 437 13.71 5.23 -7.35
N LYS A 438 13.55 5.25 -6.04
CA LYS A 438 12.36 4.80 -5.33
C LYS A 438 12.21 5.51 -4.00
N ALA A 439 10.96 5.81 -3.62
CA ALA A 439 10.65 6.36 -2.30
C ALA A 439 9.39 5.73 -1.71
N LEU A 440 9.35 5.63 -0.39
CA LEU A 440 8.20 5.24 0.43
C LEU A 440 8.08 6.23 1.58
N CYS A 441 6.88 6.40 2.13
CA CYS A 441 6.71 7.13 3.39
C CYS A 441 5.74 6.44 4.33
N ASP A 442 5.85 6.84 5.58
CA ASP A 442 4.81 6.68 6.61
C ASP A 442 4.45 8.05 7.21
N ASN A 443 3.74 8.09 8.32
CA ASN A 443 3.31 9.35 8.94
C ASN A 443 4.43 10.12 9.67
N VAL A 444 5.66 9.61 9.70
CA VAL A 444 6.79 10.21 10.45
C VAL A 444 8.11 10.15 9.71
N SER A 445 8.17 9.45 8.57
CA SER A 445 9.41 9.28 7.82
C SER A 445 9.18 9.12 6.32
N ILE A 446 10.20 9.49 5.55
CA ILE A 446 10.32 9.22 4.12
C ILE A 446 11.64 8.47 3.92
N VAL A 447 11.59 7.38 3.20
CA VAL A 447 12.79 6.60 2.88
C VAL A 447 12.93 6.50 1.37
N CYS A 448 14.12 6.73 0.87
CA CYS A 448 14.39 6.61 -0.55
C CYS A 448 15.69 5.86 -0.85
N VAL A 449 15.70 5.22 -2.00
CA VAL A 449 16.88 4.62 -2.59
C VAL A 449 17.45 5.59 -3.62
N VAL A 450 18.70 5.97 -3.41
CA VAL A 450 19.45 6.80 -4.34
C VAL A 450 20.43 5.93 -5.12
N SER A 451 20.25 5.88 -6.41
CA SER A 451 21.14 5.17 -7.31
C SER A 451 22.42 6.01 -7.53
N ARG A 452 23.59 5.50 -7.18
CA ARG A 452 24.89 6.18 -7.37
C ARG A 452 25.63 5.71 -8.62
N SER A 453 25.45 4.43 -8.97
CA SER A 453 26.07 3.81 -10.14
C SER A 453 25.26 2.57 -10.53
N ARG A 454 25.68 1.87 -11.58
CA ARG A 454 25.07 0.59 -11.97
C ARG A 454 25.22 -0.52 -10.92
N GLU A 455 26.11 -0.36 -9.95
CA GLU A 455 26.49 -1.40 -9.00
C GLU A 455 26.17 -1.06 -7.53
N SER A 456 25.80 0.18 -7.24
CA SER A 456 25.57 0.61 -5.85
C SER A 456 24.42 1.61 -5.72
N SER A 457 23.70 1.47 -4.61
CA SER A 457 22.69 2.40 -4.15
C SER A 457 22.98 2.83 -2.72
N ILE A 458 22.41 3.96 -2.32
CA ILE A 458 22.38 4.41 -0.93
C ILE A 458 20.93 4.40 -0.46
N LEU A 459 20.72 4.00 0.77
CA LEU A 459 19.46 4.20 1.47
C LEU A 459 19.52 5.52 2.23
N VAL A 460 18.62 6.43 1.89
CA VAL A 460 18.47 7.73 2.53
C VAL A 460 17.18 7.75 3.33
N MET A 461 17.26 8.22 4.55
CA MET A 461 16.15 8.25 5.50
C MET A 461 15.94 9.67 6.00
N TYR A 462 14.72 10.17 5.82
CA TYR A 462 14.25 11.43 6.37
C TYR A 462 13.25 11.12 7.47
N SER A 463 13.52 11.48 8.70
CA SER A 463 12.61 11.33 9.82
C SER A 463 12.20 12.68 10.39
N LEU A 464 10.91 12.87 10.69
CA LEU A 464 10.44 14.08 11.35
C LEU A 464 11.07 14.19 12.72
N ASN A 465 11.60 15.35 13.03
CA ASN A 465 12.10 15.70 14.36
C ASN A 465 10.89 15.80 15.30
N MET A 466 10.73 14.83 16.22
CA MET A 466 9.56 14.73 17.11
C MET A 466 9.77 15.47 18.44
#